data_171c5fd784a07e6e4c2340404390027d
#
_entry.id   171c5fd784a07e6e4c2340404390027d
#
_cell.length_a   1.000
_cell.length_b   1.000
_cell.length_c   1.000
_cell.angle_alpha   90.00
_cell.angle_beta   90.00
_cell.angle_gamma   90.00
#
_symmetry.space_group_name_H-M   'P 1'
#
loop_
_entity.id
_entity.type
_entity.pdbx_description
1 polymer ?
#
loop_
_entity_poly.entity_id
_entity_poly.type
_entity_poly.pdbx_seq_one_letter_code
_entity_poly.pdbx_strand_id
1 'polypeptide(L)'
;MDIFAHAAWTNIVFYKKYKKERLNRFLSVLFGLLPDFASFSPIFIYGFFTSTKFFDLVGLDLWVVNFANESYKYTHSIIIFALVALLIYFLRGRVWYWPMFGWALHILIDIGTHKNFYETPFLFPISDYKFGYGISWAHPTFMLLNYGLLAVFYICWFFVVRNRKTQSSS
;
A
#
# COMPACT_ATOMS: atom_id res chain seq x y z
N MET A 1 5.64 0.54 -4.29
CA MET A 1 5.44 -0.72 -5.06
C MET A 1 4.18 -0.56 -5.90
N ASP A 2 3.85 -1.44 -6.88
CA ASP A 2 2.57 -1.28 -7.60
C ASP A 2 1.35 -1.63 -6.73
N ILE A 3 0.19 -1.10 -7.10
CA ILE A 3 -1.04 -1.15 -6.30
C ILE A 3 -1.56 -2.59 -6.08
N PHE A 4 -1.39 -3.50 -7.06
CA PHE A 4 -1.84 -4.89 -6.93
C PHE A 4 -0.97 -5.68 -5.94
N ALA A 5 0.33 -5.44 -5.96
CA ALA A 5 1.26 -6.03 -5.02
C ALA A 5 1.01 -5.53 -3.59
N HIS A 6 0.70 -4.24 -3.37
CA HIS A 6 0.26 -3.73 -2.06
C HIS A 6 -0.99 -4.45 -1.55
N ALA A 7 -2.00 -4.62 -2.40
CA ALA A 7 -3.20 -5.38 -2.04
C ALA A 7 -2.88 -6.81 -1.64
N ALA A 8 -2.05 -7.50 -2.44
CA ALA A 8 -1.69 -8.89 -2.23
C ALA A 8 -0.89 -9.09 -0.94
N TRP A 9 0.15 -8.28 -0.70
CA TRP A 9 0.94 -8.33 0.52
C TRP A 9 0.10 -8.02 1.76
N THR A 10 -0.73 -6.97 1.71
CA THR A 10 -1.62 -6.63 2.82
C THR A 10 -2.58 -7.77 3.13
N ASN A 11 -3.17 -8.39 2.10
CA ASN A 11 -4.04 -9.55 2.29
C ASN A 11 -3.30 -10.73 2.96
N ILE A 12 -2.06 -11.03 2.56
CA ILE A 12 -1.23 -12.10 3.17
C ILE A 12 -0.96 -11.79 4.65
N VAL A 13 -0.47 -10.58 4.96
CA VAL A 13 -0.08 -10.20 6.31
C VAL A 13 -1.27 -10.24 7.27
N PHE A 14 -2.42 -9.72 6.85
CA PHE A 14 -3.60 -9.65 7.70
C PHE A 14 -4.50 -10.89 7.65
N TYR A 15 -4.25 -11.85 6.75
CA TYR A 15 -5.05 -13.05 6.61
C TYR A 15 -5.17 -13.85 7.92
N LYS A 16 -4.05 -14.13 8.58
CA LYS A 16 -4.03 -14.95 9.81
C LYS A 16 -4.84 -14.28 10.92
N LYS A 17 -4.71 -12.96 11.07
CA LYS A 17 -5.44 -12.16 12.06
C LYS A 17 -6.94 -12.15 11.80
N TYR A 18 -7.36 -12.00 10.53
CA TYR A 18 -8.76 -11.82 10.14
C TYR A 18 -9.34 -13.01 9.37
N LYS A 19 -8.87 -14.22 9.65
CA LYS A 19 -9.31 -15.43 8.95
C LYS A 19 -10.83 -15.61 8.93
N LYS A 20 -11.52 -15.28 10.03
CA LYS A 20 -12.98 -15.36 10.18
C LYS A 20 -13.70 -14.03 9.97
N GLU A 21 -12.97 -12.93 9.91
CA GLU A 21 -13.51 -11.56 9.84
C GLU A 21 -13.27 -10.97 8.44
N ARG A 22 -14.08 -11.40 7.46
CA ARG A 22 -13.90 -11.01 6.06
C ARG A 22 -13.90 -9.49 5.86
N LEU A 23 -14.75 -8.76 6.59
CA LEU A 23 -14.83 -7.30 6.51
C LEU A 23 -13.53 -6.64 6.96
N ASN A 24 -13.01 -7.02 8.13
CA ASN A 24 -11.76 -6.42 8.65
C ASN A 24 -10.55 -6.73 7.74
N ARG A 25 -10.53 -7.91 7.12
CA ARG A 25 -9.51 -8.25 6.13
C ARG A 25 -9.63 -7.37 4.89
N PHE A 26 -10.84 -7.21 4.36
CA PHE A 26 -11.11 -6.33 3.22
C PHE A 26 -10.72 -4.87 3.54
N LEU A 27 -11.10 -4.37 4.71
CA LEU A 27 -10.73 -3.03 5.18
C LEU A 27 -9.22 -2.87 5.31
N SER A 28 -8.48 -3.90 5.78
CA SER A 28 -7.01 -3.84 5.82
C SER A 28 -6.41 -3.67 4.42
N VAL A 29 -6.93 -4.39 3.42
CA VAL A 29 -6.50 -4.24 2.02
C VAL A 29 -6.85 -2.86 1.49
N LEU A 30 -8.05 -2.35 1.77
CA LEU A 30 -8.45 -0.99 1.41
C LEU A 30 -7.50 0.06 1.99
N PHE A 31 -7.17 -0.03 3.27
CA PHE A 31 -6.18 0.86 3.88
C PHE A 31 -4.78 0.72 3.28
N GLY A 32 -4.42 -0.50 2.84
CA GLY A 32 -3.16 -0.73 2.12
C GLY A 32 -3.13 -0.16 0.70
N LEU A 33 -4.29 0.16 0.11
CA LEU A 33 -4.40 0.80 -1.20
C LEU A 33 -4.66 2.30 -1.12
N LEU A 34 -5.19 2.76 0.02
CA LEU A 34 -5.66 4.14 0.21
C LEU A 34 -4.61 5.20 -0.13
N PRO A 35 -3.31 5.08 0.27
CA PRO A 35 -2.30 6.07 -0.03
C PRO A 35 -2.16 6.36 -1.52
N ASP A 36 -2.06 5.31 -2.33
CA ASP A 36 -1.93 5.42 -3.79
C ASP A 36 -3.22 5.97 -4.43
N PHE A 37 -4.38 5.45 -4.02
CA PHE A 37 -5.65 5.96 -4.53
C PHE A 37 -5.86 7.43 -4.19
N ALA A 38 -5.58 7.85 -2.96
CA ALA A 38 -5.74 9.23 -2.56
C ALA A 38 -4.80 10.17 -3.32
N SER A 39 -3.58 9.73 -3.62
CA SER A 39 -2.60 10.54 -4.33
C SER A 39 -2.80 10.55 -5.84
N PHE A 40 -2.94 9.38 -6.46
CA PHE A 40 -2.82 9.24 -7.91
C PHE A 40 -4.14 9.16 -8.68
N SER A 41 -5.30 8.97 -8.01
CA SER A 41 -6.59 8.91 -8.70
C SER A 41 -6.85 10.10 -9.63
N PRO A 42 -6.53 11.37 -9.26
CA PRO A 42 -6.75 12.49 -10.17
C PRO A 42 -5.93 12.39 -11.46
N ILE A 43 -4.68 11.90 -11.39
CA ILE A 43 -3.85 11.71 -12.60
C ILE A 43 -4.44 10.61 -13.48
N PHE A 44 -4.88 9.48 -12.91
CA PHE A 44 -5.48 8.40 -13.68
C PHE A 44 -6.79 8.82 -14.34
N ILE A 45 -7.64 9.57 -13.62
CA ILE A 45 -8.90 10.10 -14.16
C ILE A 45 -8.60 11.09 -15.30
N TYR A 46 -7.67 12.03 -15.09
CA TYR A 46 -7.27 12.99 -16.13
C TYR A 46 -6.71 12.29 -17.37
N GLY A 47 -5.80 11.32 -17.18
CA GLY A 47 -5.21 10.54 -18.26
C GLY A 47 -6.26 9.76 -19.06
N PHE A 48 -7.27 9.19 -18.38
CA PHE A 48 -8.38 8.50 -19.03
C PHE A 48 -9.16 9.44 -19.98
N PHE A 49 -9.51 10.65 -19.51
CA PHE A 49 -10.26 11.62 -20.33
C PHE A 49 -9.43 12.29 -21.44
N THR A 50 -8.11 12.39 -21.26
CA THR A 50 -7.21 12.99 -22.25
C THR A 50 -6.53 11.96 -23.15
N SER A 51 -6.79 10.66 -22.94
CA SER A 51 -6.10 9.55 -23.61
C SER A 51 -4.57 9.60 -23.45
N THR A 52 -4.07 10.16 -22.34
CA THR A 52 -2.65 10.32 -22.06
C THR A 52 -2.21 9.32 -20.98
N LYS A 53 -1.06 8.69 -21.20
CA LYS A 53 -0.54 7.70 -20.24
C LYS A 53 -0.04 8.38 -18.94
N PHE A 54 -0.15 7.68 -17.83
CA PHE A 54 0.29 8.16 -16.52
C PHE A 54 1.75 8.68 -16.53
N PHE A 55 2.68 7.92 -17.10
CA PHE A 55 4.09 8.30 -17.15
C PHE A 55 4.38 9.53 -18.02
N ASP A 56 3.53 9.81 -19.00
CA ASP A 56 3.66 11.00 -19.86
C ASP A 56 3.14 12.26 -19.15
N LEU A 57 2.28 12.08 -18.12
CA LEU A 57 1.70 13.18 -17.34
C LEU A 57 2.59 13.59 -16.15
N VAL A 58 3.22 12.65 -15.49
CA VAL A 58 3.88 12.85 -14.18
C VAL A 58 4.96 13.94 -14.17
N GLY A 59 5.59 14.24 -15.32
CA GLY A 59 6.59 15.30 -15.44
C GLY A 59 6.03 16.67 -15.83
N LEU A 60 4.73 16.80 -16.05
CA LEU A 60 4.09 18.02 -16.51
C LEU A 60 3.63 18.89 -15.35
N ASP A 61 3.66 20.23 -15.55
CA ASP A 61 3.07 21.17 -14.61
C ASP A 61 1.55 21.25 -14.79
N LEU A 62 0.86 20.23 -14.27
CA LEU A 62 -0.59 20.14 -14.30
C LEU A 62 -1.12 20.11 -12.87
N TRP A 63 -2.31 20.69 -12.64
CA TRP A 63 -2.92 20.72 -11.31
C TRP A 63 -3.11 19.30 -10.71
N VAL A 64 -3.44 18.30 -11.53
CA VAL A 64 -3.59 16.90 -11.08
C VAL A 64 -2.26 16.30 -10.62
N VAL A 65 -1.15 16.68 -11.26
CA VAL A 65 0.20 16.23 -10.90
C VAL A 65 0.65 16.94 -9.63
N ASN A 66 0.43 18.25 -9.53
CA ASN A 66 0.74 19.03 -8.34
C ASN A 66 -0.05 18.52 -7.12
N PHE A 67 -1.35 18.23 -7.30
CA PHE A 67 -2.16 17.59 -6.26
C PHE A 67 -1.59 16.23 -5.85
N ALA A 68 -1.21 15.37 -6.79
CA ALA A 68 -0.64 14.06 -6.49
C ALA A 68 0.68 14.19 -5.72
N ASN A 69 1.57 15.10 -6.13
CA ASN A 69 2.84 15.35 -5.45
C ASN A 69 2.66 15.83 -4.02
N GLU A 70 1.71 16.73 -3.78
CA GLU A 70 1.42 17.22 -2.44
C GLU A 70 0.72 16.16 -1.58
N SER A 71 -0.35 15.53 -2.08
CA SER A 71 -1.08 14.50 -1.33
C SER A 71 -0.21 13.29 -1.02
N TYR A 72 0.75 12.94 -1.89
CA TYR A 72 1.71 11.85 -1.67
C TYR A 72 2.52 12.05 -0.39
N LYS A 73 2.96 13.28 -0.10
CA LYS A 73 3.71 13.59 1.12
C LYS A 73 2.92 13.25 2.39
N TYR A 74 1.63 13.54 2.40
CA TYR A 74 0.75 13.25 3.55
C TYR A 74 0.38 11.78 3.66
N THR A 75 0.03 11.17 2.55
CA THR A 75 -0.46 9.79 2.54
C THR A 75 0.65 8.76 2.74
N HIS A 76 1.91 9.11 2.42
CA HIS A 76 3.08 8.24 2.57
C HIS A 76 3.97 8.62 3.76
N SER A 77 3.43 9.42 4.71
CA SER A 77 4.12 9.76 5.95
C SER A 77 3.72 8.84 7.11
N ILE A 78 4.72 8.22 7.76
CA ILE A 78 4.50 7.43 8.97
C ILE A 78 4.11 8.33 10.15
N ILE A 79 4.53 9.61 10.14
CA ILE A 79 4.17 10.59 11.16
C ILE A 79 2.67 10.92 11.07
N ILE A 80 2.19 11.22 9.86
CA ILE A 80 0.76 11.47 9.61
C ILE A 80 -0.08 10.23 9.95
N PHE A 81 0.37 9.05 9.50
CA PHE A 81 -0.26 7.79 9.88
C PHE A 81 -0.37 7.65 11.41
N ALA A 82 0.73 7.87 12.14
CA ALA A 82 0.76 7.74 13.59
C ALA A 82 -0.21 8.72 14.28
N LEU A 83 -0.26 9.97 13.83
CA LEU A 83 -1.19 10.98 14.35
C LEU A 83 -2.65 10.57 14.12
N VAL A 84 -3.00 10.11 12.92
CA VAL A 84 -4.35 9.64 12.60
C VAL A 84 -4.70 8.37 13.40
N ALA A 85 -3.74 7.45 13.54
CA ALA A 85 -3.92 6.22 14.33
C ALA A 85 -4.17 6.53 15.81
N LEU A 86 -3.41 7.46 16.39
CA LEU A 86 -3.60 7.91 17.77
C LEU A 86 -4.95 8.62 17.95
N LEU A 87 -5.32 9.49 17.03
CA LEU A 87 -6.63 10.14 17.07
C LEU A 87 -7.77 9.10 17.08
N ILE A 88 -7.73 8.14 16.16
CA ILE A 88 -8.74 7.07 16.09
C ILE A 88 -8.71 6.20 17.36
N TYR A 89 -7.53 5.90 17.91
CA TYR A 89 -7.38 5.16 19.14
C TYR A 89 -8.11 5.85 20.32
N PHE A 90 -7.93 7.16 20.47
CA PHE A 90 -8.61 7.92 21.54
C PHE A 90 -10.12 8.03 21.29
N LEU A 91 -10.55 8.31 20.06
CA LEU A 91 -11.97 8.39 19.69
C LEU A 91 -12.71 7.07 19.89
N ARG A 92 -12.03 5.94 19.80
CA ARG A 92 -12.58 4.59 20.02
C ARG A 92 -12.41 4.08 21.47
N GLY A 93 -12.23 4.97 22.43
CA GLY A 93 -12.08 4.59 23.85
C GLY A 93 -10.80 3.80 24.12
N ARG A 94 -9.68 4.17 23.51
CA ARG A 94 -8.36 3.55 23.64
C ARG A 94 -8.26 2.12 23.07
N VAL A 95 -9.01 1.87 22.00
CA VAL A 95 -8.95 0.59 21.25
C VAL A 95 -8.36 0.80 19.88
N TRP A 96 -7.29 0.06 19.54
CA TRP A 96 -6.65 0.13 18.24
C TRP A 96 -7.56 -0.36 17.12
N TYR A 97 -7.66 0.43 16.03
CA TYR A 97 -8.32 0.00 14.81
C TYR A 97 -7.33 -0.69 13.86
N TRP A 98 -7.10 -1.96 14.12
CA TRP A 98 -6.09 -2.73 13.41
C TRP A 98 -6.16 -2.75 11.89
N PRO A 99 -7.33 -2.71 11.22
CA PRO A 99 -7.37 -2.68 9.76
C PRO A 99 -6.58 -1.52 9.15
N MET A 100 -6.53 -0.35 9.80
CA MET A 100 -5.78 0.78 9.28
C MET A 100 -4.25 0.57 9.22
N PHE A 101 -3.72 -0.43 9.92
CA PHE A 101 -2.29 -0.77 9.82
C PHE A 101 -1.90 -1.33 8.44
N GLY A 102 -2.87 -1.62 7.55
CA GLY A 102 -2.64 -1.79 6.12
C GLY A 102 -1.97 -0.57 5.50
N TRP A 103 -2.34 0.65 5.94
CA TRP A 103 -1.70 1.90 5.53
C TRP A 103 -0.24 1.99 6.01
N ALA A 104 0.03 1.65 7.28
CA ALA A 104 1.42 1.60 7.75
C ALA A 104 2.28 0.60 6.97
N LEU A 105 1.72 -0.58 6.67
CA LEU A 105 2.42 -1.59 5.87
C LEU A 105 2.74 -1.09 4.46
N HIS A 106 1.80 -0.38 3.82
CA HIS A 106 2.03 0.26 2.52
C HIS A 106 3.24 1.20 2.57
N ILE A 107 3.25 2.16 3.53
CA ILE A 107 4.37 3.11 3.69
C ILE A 107 5.70 2.37 3.89
N LEU A 108 5.73 1.35 4.76
CA LEU A 108 6.95 0.58 5.05
C LEU A 108 7.50 -0.13 3.81
N ILE A 109 6.63 -0.68 2.97
CA ILE A 109 7.03 -1.30 1.71
C ILE A 109 7.59 -0.24 0.76
N ASP A 110 6.96 0.92 0.67
CA ASP A 110 7.35 1.97 -0.27
C ASP A 110 8.65 2.66 0.08
N ILE A 111 8.99 2.79 1.36
CA ILE A 111 10.32 3.25 1.80
C ILE A 111 11.44 2.42 1.11
N GLY A 112 11.26 1.10 1.01
CA GLY A 112 12.24 0.20 0.42
C GLY A 112 12.16 0.03 -1.10
N THR A 113 11.03 0.41 -1.73
CA THR A 113 10.75 0.06 -3.14
C THR A 113 10.61 1.25 -4.08
N HIS A 114 10.55 2.47 -3.58
CA HIS A 114 10.40 3.70 -4.39
C HIS A 114 11.72 4.46 -4.53
N LYS A 115 12.68 3.90 -5.26
CA LYS A 115 13.92 4.59 -5.61
C LYS A 115 13.79 5.28 -6.97
N ASN A 116 14.24 6.52 -7.06
CA ASN A 116 14.29 7.35 -8.28
C ASN A 116 12.92 7.76 -8.87
N PHE A 117 11.81 7.28 -8.30
CA PHE A 117 10.48 7.63 -8.75
C PHE A 117 9.51 7.64 -7.57
N TYR A 118 8.95 8.80 -7.24
CA TYR A 118 8.11 9.00 -6.06
C TYR A 118 8.73 8.46 -4.77
N GLU A 119 9.98 8.84 -4.49
CA GLU A 119 10.65 8.44 -3.24
C GLU A 119 9.85 8.90 -2.03
N THR A 120 9.63 7.97 -1.11
CA THR A 120 8.71 8.12 0.03
C THR A 120 9.26 9.07 1.10
N PRO A 121 8.65 10.25 1.33
CA PRO A 121 9.05 11.19 2.38
C PRO A 121 8.42 10.78 3.73
N PHE A 122 8.81 9.62 4.24
CA PHE A 122 8.14 8.95 5.36
C PHE A 122 8.16 9.72 6.70
N LEU A 123 9.05 10.73 6.82
CA LEU A 123 9.15 11.59 8.00
C LEU A 123 8.44 12.95 7.83
N PHE A 124 7.76 13.19 6.72
CA PHE A 124 7.02 14.42 6.50
C PHE A 124 5.94 14.63 7.61
N PRO A 125 5.68 15.83 8.14
CA PRO A 125 6.26 17.14 7.79
C PRO A 125 7.54 17.49 8.58
N ILE A 126 8.07 16.60 9.41
CA ILE A 126 9.24 16.88 10.25
C ILE A 126 10.52 16.96 9.40
N SER A 127 10.61 16.13 8.36
CA SER A 127 11.77 16.05 7.47
C SER A 127 11.36 15.55 6.08
N ASP A 128 11.99 16.10 5.05
CA ASP A 128 11.87 15.63 3.66
C ASP A 128 12.85 14.48 3.34
N TYR A 129 13.44 13.87 4.37
CA TYR A 129 14.39 12.76 4.20
C TYR A 129 13.73 11.59 3.48
N LYS A 130 14.44 11.03 2.50
CA LYS A 130 14.05 9.88 1.70
C LYS A 130 15.11 8.79 1.79
N PHE A 131 14.69 7.53 1.79
CA PHE A 131 15.61 6.40 1.93
C PHE A 131 16.29 6.09 0.59
N GLY A 132 17.53 6.57 0.43
CA GLY A 132 18.31 6.47 -0.83
C GLY A 132 18.78 5.07 -1.23
N TYR A 133 18.65 4.05 -0.36
CA TYR A 133 19.15 2.68 -0.61
C TYR A 133 18.05 1.71 -1.08
N GLY A 134 16.85 2.20 -1.36
CA GLY A 134 15.75 1.40 -1.88
C GLY A 134 16.02 0.81 -3.28
N ILE A 135 15.15 -0.09 -3.71
CA ILE A 135 15.13 -0.68 -5.06
C ILE A 135 13.95 -0.06 -5.82
N SER A 136 14.12 0.24 -7.11
CA SER A 136 12.97 0.68 -7.92
C SER A 136 12.00 -0.48 -8.14
N TRP A 137 10.75 -0.31 -7.71
CA TRP A 137 9.70 -1.31 -7.95
C TRP A 137 9.44 -1.56 -9.45
N ALA A 138 9.67 -0.54 -10.29
CA ALA A 138 9.51 -0.65 -11.74
C ALA A 138 10.64 -1.46 -12.43
N HIS A 139 11.70 -1.86 -11.68
CA HIS A 139 12.76 -2.66 -12.26
C HIS A 139 12.25 -4.08 -12.59
N PRO A 140 12.43 -4.61 -13.82
CA PRO A 140 11.87 -5.90 -14.23
C PRO A 140 12.24 -7.07 -13.32
N THR A 141 13.49 -7.14 -12.84
CA THR A 141 13.94 -8.19 -11.93
C THR A 141 13.21 -8.12 -10.59
N PHE A 142 13.00 -6.89 -10.05
CA PHE A 142 12.23 -6.72 -8.82
C PHE A 142 10.78 -7.18 -9.01
N MET A 143 10.15 -6.78 -10.11
CA MET A 143 8.77 -7.19 -10.42
C MET A 143 8.65 -8.71 -10.52
N LEU A 144 9.58 -9.37 -11.24
CA LEU A 144 9.60 -10.83 -11.36
C LEU A 144 9.75 -11.52 -10.00
N LEU A 145 10.69 -11.08 -9.17
CA LEU A 145 10.93 -11.65 -7.84
C LEU A 145 9.74 -11.39 -6.91
N ASN A 146 9.17 -10.20 -6.91
CA ASN A 146 8.04 -9.83 -6.07
C ASN A 146 6.80 -10.67 -6.40
N TYR A 147 6.42 -10.75 -7.67
CA TYR A 147 5.26 -11.55 -8.08
C TYR A 147 5.51 -13.06 -7.98
N GLY A 148 6.75 -13.51 -8.24
CA GLY A 148 7.15 -14.90 -8.00
C GLY A 148 7.00 -15.28 -6.52
N LEU A 149 7.45 -14.43 -5.61
CA LEU A 149 7.30 -14.62 -4.17
C LEU A 149 5.83 -14.60 -3.74
N LEU A 150 5.03 -13.66 -4.24
CA LEU A 150 3.59 -13.62 -4.02
C LEU A 150 2.91 -14.91 -4.49
N ALA A 151 3.24 -15.41 -5.69
CA ALA A 151 2.69 -16.66 -6.22
C ALA A 151 3.02 -17.83 -5.30
N VAL A 152 4.27 -17.97 -4.84
CA VAL A 152 4.68 -19.00 -3.89
C VAL A 152 3.87 -18.92 -2.59
N PHE A 153 3.72 -17.73 -2.00
CA PHE A 153 2.92 -17.55 -0.78
C PHE A 153 1.46 -17.94 -0.97
N TYR A 154 0.82 -17.55 -2.09
CA TYR A 154 -0.58 -17.91 -2.37
C TYR A 154 -0.76 -19.40 -2.65
N ILE A 155 0.18 -20.04 -3.34
CA ILE A 155 0.18 -21.49 -3.57
C ILE A 155 0.31 -22.25 -2.25
N CYS A 156 1.31 -21.90 -1.43
CA CYS A 156 1.50 -22.51 -0.11
C CYS A 156 0.26 -22.32 0.77
N TRP A 157 -0.31 -21.12 0.76
CA TRP A 157 -1.53 -20.82 1.49
C TRP A 157 -2.71 -21.66 1.02
N PHE A 158 -2.91 -21.81 -0.29
CA PHE A 158 -3.98 -22.64 -0.85
C PHE A 158 -3.88 -24.10 -0.35
N PHE A 159 -2.70 -24.68 -0.38
CA PHE A 159 -2.50 -26.06 0.10
C PHE A 159 -2.73 -26.20 1.61
N VAL A 160 -2.25 -25.25 2.42
CA VAL A 160 -2.48 -25.26 3.87
C VAL A 160 -3.97 -25.15 4.22
N VAL A 161 -4.71 -24.29 3.52
CA VAL A 161 -6.15 -24.12 3.76
C VAL A 161 -6.93 -25.35 3.32
N ARG A 162 -6.58 -25.96 2.19
CA ARG A 162 -7.21 -27.18 1.68
C ARG A 162 -7.04 -28.36 2.63
N ASN A 163 -5.80 -28.61 3.10
CA ASN A 163 -5.51 -29.74 3.99
C ASN A 163 -6.24 -29.64 5.33
N ARG A 164 -6.44 -28.42 5.85
CA ARG A 164 -7.20 -28.23 7.10
C ARG A 164 -8.69 -28.51 6.96
N LYS A 165 -9.29 -28.29 5.79
CA LYS A 165 -10.71 -28.62 5.55
C LYS A 165 -10.92 -30.13 5.50
N THR A 166 -9.98 -30.88 4.92
CA THR A 166 -10.07 -32.35 4.84
C THR A 166 -9.98 -32.99 6.22
N GLN A 167 -9.16 -32.46 7.14
CA GLN A 167 -9.03 -32.97 8.51
C GLN A 167 -10.22 -32.62 9.43
N SER A 168 -11.04 -31.63 9.10
CA SER A 168 -12.21 -31.24 9.90
C SER A 168 -13.50 -31.95 9.46
N SER A 169 -13.43 -32.74 8.38
CA SER A 169 -14.56 -33.52 7.82
C SER A 169 -14.41 -35.02 8.01
N SER A 170 -13.30 -35.47 8.62
CA SER A 170 -13.04 -36.84 9.11
C SER A 170 -13.28 -36.92 10.63
#